data_1562eda8dd80e3eed6bb77cfe3cffee1
#
_entry.id   1562eda8dd80e3eed6bb77cfe3cffee1
#
_cell.length_a   1.000
_cell.length_b   1.000
_cell.length_c   1.000
_cell.angle_alpha   90.00
_cell.angle_beta   90.00
_cell.angle_gamma   90.00
#
_symmetry.space_group_name_H-M   'P 1'
#
loop_
_entity.id
_entity.type
_entity.pdbx_description
1 polymer ?
#
loop_
_entity_poly.entity_id
_entity_poly.type
_entity_poly.pdbx_seq_one_letter_code
_entity_poly.pdbx_strand_id
1 'polypeptide(L)'
;KTGEPFRSLMSELEHSAMLASWMSANMPTMRSLLVDTSIFYEGGISETQDLAFSISIALEYMRAMTQNGLSLEKALKQISFKIPIGTNVFHTIAKLRALRIMWARIVENCGAPANLNPALLDASISKRVLSGRDVSVNMLRASCACFSAVAGGADTVTLFPHTQIVSAPSSSDRRIIRNIQNVLKHESFIANVADPAGGSFYVENLTDIFAQKSWEIFQLIESKGGFSKQLLAGSIYEMVEKAWKVRKNNLDTRRDSVTGVSSFPDLYENLEKIEAVVEKKLKSQNKTGLGFNDLALD
;
A
#
# COMPACT_ATOMS: atom_id res chain seq x y z
N LYS A 1 -2.53 -10.67 18.16
CA LYS A 1 -3.08 -12.03 18.27
C LYS A 1 -4.60 -12.01 18.25
N THR A 2 -5.25 -10.96 18.71
CA THR A 2 -6.71 -10.75 18.72
C THR A 2 -7.16 -9.65 17.77
N GLY A 3 -6.24 -8.92 17.12
CA GLY A 3 -6.55 -7.71 16.35
C GLY A 3 -6.84 -6.50 17.23
N GLU A 4 -6.85 -6.68 18.54
CA GLU A 4 -7.03 -5.58 19.49
C GLU A 4 -5.68 -4.90 19.77
N PRO A 5 -5.65 -3.57 19.87
CA PRO A 5 -4.43 -2.87 20.25
C PRO A 5 -3.96 -3.34 21.63
N PHE A 6 -2.66 -3.43 21.82
CA PHE A 6 -2.06 -3.83 23.11
C PHE A 6 -2.43 -2.87 24.24
N ARG A 7 -2.68 -1.62 23.87
CA ARG A 7 -3.19 -0.53 24.73
C ARG A 7 -4.33 0.18 24.01
N SER A 8 -4.94 1.18 24.65
CA SER A 8 -5.90 2.02 23.93
C SER A 8 -5.21 2.70 22.72
N LEU A 9 -5.93 2.88 21.62
CA LEU A 9 -5.39 3.49 20.41
C LEU A 9 -4.81 4.90 20.68
N MET A 10 -5.42 5.64 21.59
CA MET A 10 -4.89 6.96 22.02
C MET A 10 -3.53 6.83 22.69
N SER A 11 -3.36 5.85 23.57
CA SER A 11 -2.06 5.57 24.23
C SER A 11 -0.99 5.14 23.22
N GLU A 12 -1.37 4.37 22.18
CA GLU A 12 -0.43 3.99 21.12
C GLU A 12 0.03 5.21 20.29
N LEU A 13 -0.89 6.14 20.00
CA LEU A 13 -0.55 7.40 19.30
C LEU A 13 0.37 8.28 20.14
N GLU A 14 0.14 8.39 21.45
CA GLU A 14 1.01 9.11 22.38
C GLU A 14 2.42 8.51 22.42
N HIS A 15 2.54 7.20 22.55
CA HIS A 15 3.84 6.52 22.53
C HIS A 15 4.56 6.69 21.21
N SER A 16 3.82 6.63 20.08
CA SER A 16 4.37 6.88 18.76
C SER A 16 4.91 8.31 18.63
N ALA A 17 4.19 9.30 19.19
CA ALA A 17 4.62 10.69 19.21
C ALA A 17 5.87 10.91 20.11
N MET A 18 5.94 10.24 21.26
CA MET A 18 7.13 10.27 22.13
C MET A 18 8.35 9.66 21.43
N LEU A 19 8.17 8.51 20.76
CA LEU A 19 9.23 7.89 19.97
C LEU A 19 9.70 8.83 18.84
N ALA A 20 8.78 9.44 18.12
CA ALA A 20 9.11 10.40 17.06
C ALA A 20 9.89 11.62 17.58
N SER A 21 9.53 12.11 18.76
CA SER A 21 10.25 13.20 19.41
C SER A 21 11.69 12.81 19.75
N TRP A 22 11.87 11.63 20.33
CA TRP A 22 13.20 11.10 20.66
C TRP A 22 14.04 10.86 19.40
N MET A 23 13.44 10.24 18.36
CA MET A 23 14.10 9.97 17.07
C MET A 23 14.51 11.27 16.37
N SER A 24 13.64 12.28 16.37
CA SER A 24 13.96 13.59 15.80
C SER A 24 15.18 14.26 16.44
N ALA A 25 15.43 14.03 17.74
CA ALA A 25 16.55 14.58 18.47
C ALA A 25 17.84 13.77 18.28
N ASN A 26 17.74 12.43 18.27
CA ASN A 26 18.90 11.53 18.34
C ASN A 26 19.28 10.90 16.99
N MET A 27 18.31 10.78 16.06
CA MET A 27 18.47 10.16 14.74
C MET A 27 17.76 10.98 13.64
N PRO A 28 18.20 12.22 13.36
CA PRO A 28 17.43 13.18 12.54
C PRO A 28 17.27 12.77 11.08
N THR A 29 18.07 11.81 10.59
CA THR A 29 17.98 11.27 9.22
C THR A 29 17.01 10.11 9.10
N MET A 30 16.56 9.53 10.22
CA MET A 30 15.59 8.44 10.24
C MET A 30 14.16 8.94 10.37
N ARG A 31 13.22 8.22 9.79
CA ARG A 31 11.78 8.43 9.96
C ARG A 31 11.23 7.36 10.87
N SER A 32 10.43 7.74 11.84
CA SER A 32 9.93 6.84 12.88
C SER A 32 8.54 6.29 12.61
N LEU A 33 7.74 6.99 11.81
CA LEU A 33 6.34 6.64 11.58
C LEU A 33 6.11 6.26 10.12
N LEU A 34 5.68 5.01 9.92
CA LEU A 34 5.32 4.47 8.63
C LEU A 34 3.80 4.38 8.53
N VAL A 35 3.23 5.08 7.57
CA VAL A 35 1.84 4.92 7.17
C VAL A 35 1.76 3.71 6.25
N ASP A 36 1.24 2.59 6.74
CA ASP A 36 1.08 1.33 5.99
C ASP A 36 -0.41 0.97 5.88
N THR A 37 -0.95 1.09 4.69
CA THR A 37 -2.34 0.76 4.37
C THR A 37 -2.50 -0.61 3.69
N SER A 38 -1.41 -1.38 3.61
CA SER A 38 -1.40 -2.68 2.92
C SER A 38 -2.49 -3.63 3.42
N ILE A 39 -2.78 -3.63 4.72
CA ILE A 39 -3.81 -4.50 5.31
C ILE A 39 -5.20 -4.21 4.74
N PHE A 40 -5.57 -2.94 4.58
CA PHE A 40 -6.86 -2.54 4.02
C PHE A 40 -6.91 -2.81 2.52
N TYR A 41 -5.79 -2.57 1.82
CA TYR A 41 -5.69 -2.82 0.39
C TYR A 41 -5.78 -4.31 0.06
N GLU A 42 -5.15 -5.16 0.84
CA GLU A 42 -5.29 -6.62 0.75
C GLU A 42 -6.73 -7.06 1.08
N GLY A 43 -7.42 -6.36 1.97
CA GLY A 43 -8.85 -6.49 2.25
C GLY A 43 -9.79 -6.02 1.13
N GLY A 44 -9.27 -5.51 0.01
CA GLY A 44 -10.07 -5.27 -1.20
C GLY A 44 -10.38 -3.82 -1.53
N ILE A 45 -9.94 -2.83 -0.75
CA ILE A 45 -10.24 -1.41 -1.03
C ILE A 45 -9.68 -0.95 -2.38
N SER A 46 -10.31 0.10 -2.92
CA SER A 46 -9.91 0.76 -4.16
C SER A 46 -8.69 1.66 -3.96
N GLU A 47 -8.08 2.09 -5.07
CA GLU A 47 -6.95 3.03 -5.08
C GLU A 47 -7.31 4.36 -4.39
N THR A 48 -8.52 4.84 -4.59
CA THR A 48 -9.00 6.10 -4.00
C THR A 48 -9.24 5.98 -2.49
N GLN A 49 -9.75 4.84 -2.02
CA GLN A 49 -9.88 4.58 -0.59
C GLN A 49 -8.52 4.44 0.08
N ASP A 50 -7.58 3.76 -0.56
CA ASP A 50 -6.23 3.58 -0.04
C ASP A 50 -5.49 4.91 0.12
N LEU A 51 -5.59 5.80 -0.88
CA LEU A 51 -5.06 7.16 -0.80
C LEU A 51 -5.69 7.97 0.34
N ALA A 52 -7.01 7.92 0.47
CA ALA A 52 -7.73 8.62 1.52
C ALA A 52 -7.32 8.14 2.92
N PHE A 53 -7.20 6.82 3.10
CA PHE A 53 -6.77 6.21 4.36
C PHE A 53 -5.33 6.61 4.68
N SER A 54 -4.44 6.58 3.67
CA SER A 54 -3.03 6.97 3.85
C SER A 54 -2.89 8.39 4.38
N ILE A 55 -3.57 9.37 3.77
CA ILE A 55 -3.48 10.76 4.23
C ILE A 55 -4.21 11.00 5.55
N SER A 56 -5.31 10.28 5.84
CA SER A 56 -6.00 10.37 7.12
C SER A 56 -5.12 9.88 8.27
N ILE A 57 -4.46 8.73 8.10
CA ILE A 57 -3.53 8.18 9.10
C ILE A 57 -2.33 9.11 9.29
N ALA A 58 -1.75 9.63 8.19
CA ALA A 58 -0.63 10.56 8.25
C ALA A 58 -0.98 11.84 9.01
N LEU A 59 -2.18 12.38 8.80
CA LEU A 59 -2.67 13.57 9.50
C LEU A 59 -2.87 13.30 11.00
N GLU A 60 -3.36 12.13 11.39
CA GLU A 60 -3.47 11.76 12.81
C GLU A 60 -2.10 11.64 13.48
N TYR A 61 -1.13 11.01 12.83
CA TYR A 61 0.25 10.96 13.34
C TYR A 61 0.83 12.36 13.52
N MET A 62 0.63 13.23 12.53
CA MET A 62 1.11 14.61 12.61
C MET A 62 0.48 15.36 13.77
N ARG A 63 -0.85 15.25 13.97
CA ARG A 63 -1.57 15.85 15.11
C ARG A 63 -1.04 15.32 16.44
N ALA A 64 -0.89 14.01 16.59
CA ALA A 64 -0.36 13.41 17.80
C ALA A 64 1.05 13.92 18.14
N MET A 65 1.93 14.03 17.16
CA MET A 65 3.28 14.55 17.34
C MET A 65 3.29 16.03 17.75
N THR A 66 2.48 16.86 17.08
CA THR A 66 2.42 18.30 17.38
C THR A 66 1.77 18.59 18.73
N GLN A 67 0.76 17.84 19.13
CA GLN A 67 0.15 17.89 20.46
C GLN A 67 1.13 17.50 21.56
N ASN A 68 2.09 16.62 21.28
CA ASN A 68 3.17 16.23 22.18
C ASN A 68 4.40 17.18 22.12
N GLY A 69 4.24 18.36 21.51
CA GLY A 69 5.24 19.43 21.52
C GLY A 69 6.30 19.37 20.43
N LEU A 70 6.20 18.44 19.47
CA LEU A 70 7.09 18.43 18.32
C LEU A 70 6.69 19.54 17.34
N SER A 71 7.66 20.32 16.83
CA SER A 71 7.34 21.32 15.80
C SER A 71 6.81 20.66 14.53
N LEU A 72 5.94 21.36 13.79
CA LEU A 72 5.34 20.86 12.55
C LEU A 72 6.40 20.36 11.57
N GLU A 73 7.47 21.10 11.37
CA GLU A 73 8.58 20.72 10.47
C GLU A 73 9.22 19.40 10.89
N LYS A 74 9.49 19.21 12.19
CA LYS A 74 10.07 17.98 12.70
C LYS A 74 9.08 16.81 12.60
N ALA A 75 7.80 17.06 12.89
CA ALA A 75 6.74 16.06 12.77
C ALA A 75 6.60 15.55 11.32
N LEU A 76 6.58 16.45 10.35
CA LEU A 76 6.51 16.10 8.94
C LEU A 76 7.69 15.21 8.49
N LYS A 77 8.90 15.50 8.99
CA LYS A 77 10.11 14.72 8.69
C LYS A 77 10.09 13.30 9.26
N GLN A 78 9.18 12.99 10.20
CA GLN A 78 9.09 11.66 10.79
C GLN A 78 8.15 10.71 10.03
N ILE A 79 7.36 11.22 9.08
CA ILE A 79 6.35 10.44 8.35
C ILE A 79 6.90 9.92 7.02
N SER A 80 6.65 8.64 6.75
CA SER A 80 6.85 7.98 5.47
C SER A 80 5.63 7.14 5.11
N PHE A 81 5.48 6.80 3.83
CA PHE A 81 4.32 6.07 3.33
C PHE A 81 4.76 4.76 2.69
N LYS A 82 4.11 3.67 3.06
CA LYS A 82 4.18 2.40 2.35
C LYS A 82 2.88 2.17 1.61
N ILE A 83 2.96 2.24 0.31
CA ILE A 83 1.80 2.22 -0.59
C ILE A 83 1.74 0.88 -1.30
N PRO A 84 0.67 0.10 -1.09
CA PRO A 84 0.46 -1.14 -1.80
C PRO A 84 0.16 -0.86 -3.27
N ILE A 85 0.80 -1.64 -4.15
CA ILE A 85 0.66 -1.53 -5.59
C ILE A 85 0.21 -2.84 -6.22
N GLY A 86 -0.49 -2.73 -7.34
CA GLY A 86 -0.96 -3.84 -8.14
C GLY A 86 -0.30 -3.94 -9.51
N THR A 87 -0.92 -4.71 -10.38
CA THR A 87 -0.45 -4.92 -11.77
C THR A 87 -1.01 -3.90 -12.77
N ASN A 88 -1.98 -3.07 -12.36
CA ASN A 88 -2.48 -2.02 -13.23
C ASN A 88 -1.47 -0.85 -13.27
N VAL A 89 -0.76 -0.75 -14.38
CA VAL A 89 0.35 0.18 -14.57
C VAL A 89 -0.10 1.63 -14.38
N PHE A 90 -1.13 2.04 -15.09
CA PHE A 90 -1.60 3.43 -15.06
C PHE A 90 -2.22 3.83 -13.73
N HIS A 91 -2.96 2.90 -13.09
CA HIS A 91 -3.48 3.14 -11.74
C HIS A 91 -2.37 3.32 -10.72
N THR A 92 -1.32 2.51 -10.78
CA THR A 92 -0.17 2.62 -9.86
C THR A 92 0.55 3.96 -10.05
N ILE A 93 0.83 4.35 -11.30
CA ILE A 93 1.49 5.62 -11.61
C ILE A 93 0.65 6.81 -11.09
N ALA A 94 -0.63 6.85 -11.45
CA ALA A 94 -1.55 7.91 -11.04
C ALA A 94 -1.73 7.98 -9.52
N LYS A 95 -1.80 6.83 -8.84
CA LYS A 95 -1.91 6.71 -7.39
C LYS A 95 -0.73 7.36 -6.67
N LEU A 96 0.50 7.04 -7.07
CA LEU A 96 1.70 7.59 -6.44
C LEU A 96 1.82 9.11 -6.68
N ARG A 97 1.48 9.57 -7.89
CA ARG A 97 1.42 11.00 -8.22
C ARG A 97 0.35 11.73 -7.42
N ALA A 98 -0.86 11.18 -7.34
CA ALA A 98 -1.96 11.75 -6.57
C ALA A 98 -1.64 11.87 -5.08
N LEU A 99 -0.97 10.86 -4.49
CA LEU A 99 -0.56 10.94 -3.09
C LEU A 99 0.38 12.12 -2.81
N ARG A 100 1.35 12.37 -3.69
CA ARG A 100 2.25 13.52 -3.55
C ARG A 100 1.51 14.85 -3.60
N ILE A 101 0.54 14.99 -4.51
CA ILE A 101 -0.31 16.19 -4.64
C ILE A 101 -1.14 16.39 -3.36
N MET A 102 -1.81 15.34 -2.92
CA MET A 102 -2.67 15.39 -1.72
C MET A 102 -1.88 15.68 -0.45
N TRP A 103 -0.70 15.05 -0.30
CA TRP A 103 0.18 15.30 0.84
C TRP A 103 0.72 16.74 0.86
N ALA A 104 1.17 17.24 -0.28
CA ALA A 104 1.61 18.63 -0.40
C ALA A 104 0.51 19.59 0.04
N ARG A 105 -0.73 19.35 -0.39
CA ARG A 105 -1.89 20.17 0.02
C ARG A 105 -2.19 20.09 1.52
N ILE A 106 -2.01 18.93 2.15
CA ILE A 106 -2.14 18.81 3.61
C ILE A 106 -1.05 19.63 4.31
N VAL A 107 0.20 19.52 3.87
CA VAL A 107 1.33 20.27 4.42
C VAL A 107 1.07 21.78 4.36
N GLU A 108 0.61 22.28 3.22
CA GLU A 108 0.24 23.69 3.04
C GLU A 108 -0.90 24.12 3.96
N ASN A 109 -1.96 23.32 4.05
CA ASN A 109 -3.10 23.61 4.93
C ASN A 109 -2.73 23.60 6.43
N CYS A 110 -1.65 22.90 6.78
CA CYS A 110 -1.09 22.93 8.14
C CYS A 110 -0.14 24.11 8.40
N GLY A 111 0.04 25.00 7.42
CA GLY A 111 0.84 26.22 7.55
C GLY A 111 2.34 26.05 7.23
N ALA A 112 2.73 24.97 6.57
CA ALA A 112 4.09 24.76 6.10
C ALA A 112 4.17 24.84 4.57
N PRO A 113 5.31 25.25 3.97
CA PRO A 113 5.50 25.21 2.52
C PRO A 113 5.38 23.77 1.98
N ALA A 114 4.68 23.59 0.84
CA ALA A 114 4.44 22.27 0.24
C ALA A 114 5.71 21.46 -0.01
N ASN A 115 6.81 22.13 -0.32
CA ASN A 115 8.12 21.54 -0.58
C ASN A 115 8.94 21.23 0.67
N LEU A 116 8.45 21.58 1.86
CA LEU A 116 9.20 21.39 3.11
C LEU A 116 9.49 19.91 3.37
N ASN A 117 8.53 19.04 3.08
CA ASN A 117 8.70 17.60 3.25
C ASN A 117 7.92 16.83 2.18
N PRO A 118 8.53 16.55 1.02
CA PRO A 118 7.91 15.72 0.02
C PRO A 118 7.58 14.32 0.59
N ALA A 119 6.48 13.73 0.16
CA ALA A 119 6.10 12.40 0.57
C ALA A 119 7.21 11.39 0.19
N LEU A 120 7.74 10.67 1.19
CA LEU A 120 8.65 9.54 0.95
C LEU A 120 7.79 8.29 0.74
N LEU A 121 7.85 7.73 -0.47
CA LEU A 121 6.99 6.65 -0.92
C LEU A 121 7.76 5.34 -1.08
N ASP A 122 7.45 4.34 -0.23
CA ASP A 122 7.81 2.94 -0.48
C ASP A 122 6.64 2.26 -1.19
N ALA A 123 6.81 1.93 -2.46
CA ALA A 123 5.81 1.18 -3.23
C ALA A 123 6.02 -0.32 -3.00
N SER A 124 5.08 -0.98 -2.34
CA SER A 124 5.16 -2.40 -2.02
C SER A 124 4.14 -3.21 -2.82
N ILE A 125 4.59 -4.25 -3.54
CA ILE A 125 3.63 -5.11 -4.23
C ILE A 125 2.67 -5.76 -3.24
N SER A 126 1.36 -5.70 -3.53
CA SER A 126 0.34 -6.32 -2.70
C SER A 126 0.28 -7.83 -2.93
N LYS A 127 0.10 -8.58 -1.86
CA LYS A 127 -0.09 -10.04 -1.94
C LYS A 127 -1.36 -10.42 -2.70
N ARG A 128 -2.38 -9.55 -2.72
CA ARG A 128 -3.64 -9.79 -3.44
C ARG A 128 -3.50 -9.96 -4.95
N VAL A 129 -2.35 -9.59 -5.53
CA VAL A 129 -2.08 -9.77 -6.97
C VAL A 129 -1.27 -11.04 -7.25
N LEU A 130 -0.76 -11.71 -6.22
CA LEU A 130 -0.04 -12.96 -6.36
C LEU A 130 -1.02 -14.14 -6.36
N SER A 131 -0.71 -15.17 -7.15
CA SER A 131 -1.50 -16.40 -7.21
C SER A 131 -0.69 -17.59 -6.71
N GLY A 132 -1.37 -18.53 -6.03
CA GLY A 132 -0.83 -19.85 -5.73
C GLY A 132 -0.82 -20.79 -6.92
N ARG A 133 -1.60 -20.46 -7.98
CA ARG A 133 -1.62 -21.17 -9.26
C ARG A 133 -0.69 -20.49 -10.24
N ASP A 134 -0.05 -21.28 -11.09
CA ASP A 134 0.95 -20.83 -12.06
C ASP A 134 1.92 -19.81 -11.44
N VAL A 135 2.63 -20.26 -10.42
CA VAL A 135 3.45 -19.43 -9.54
C VAL A 135 4.51 -18.64 -10.34
N SER A 136 4.96 -19.14 -11.47
CA SER A 136 5.94 -18.48 -12.34
C SER A 136 5.39 -17.16 -12.92
N VAL A 137 4.09 -17.06 -13.18
CA VAL A 137 3.45 -15.84 -13.69
C VAL A 137 3.54 -14.70 -12.68
N ASN A 138 3.73 -14.98 -11.39
CA ASN A 138 3.96 -13.94 -10.40
C ASN A 138 5.24 -13.11 -10.65
N MET A 139 6.25 -13.66 -11.36
CA MET A 139 7.43 -12.88 -11.78
C MET A 139 7.04 -11.77 -12.75
N LEU A 140 6.15 -12.08 -13.69
CA LEU A 140 5.64 -11.11 -14.67
C LEU A 140 4.83 -10.02 -13.96
N ARG A 141 3.99 -10.41 -13.00
CA ARG A 141 3.23 -9.45 -12.18
C ARG A 141 4.15 -8.53 -11.37
N ALA A 142 5.20 -9.10 -10.77
CA ALA A 142 6.19 -8.32 -10.02
C ALA A 142 6.96 -7.36 -10.93
N SER A 143 7.27 -7.75 -12.16
CA SER A 143 7.93 -6.88 -13.15
C SER A 143 7.04 -5.71 -13.55
N CYS A 144 5.77 -5.95 -13.86
CA CYS A 144 4.80 -4.89 -14.19
C CYS A 144 4.59 -3.93 -13.01
N ALA A 145 4.46 -4.45 -11.79
CA ALA A 145 4.30 -3.64 -10.59
C ALA A 145 5.55 -2.79 -10.31
N CYS A 146 6.74 -3.36 -10.46
CA CYS A 146 8.00 -2.65 -10.29
C CYS A 146 8.15 -1.52 -11.30
N PHE A 147 7.91 -1.80 -12.58
CA PHE A 147 7.94 -0.80 -13.65
C PHE A 147 7.01 0.38 -13.35
N SER A 148 5.76 0.08 -12.98
CA SER A 148 4.78 1.11 -12.69
C SER A 148 5.12 1.93 -11.43
N ALA A 149 5.70 1.32 -10.41
CA ALA A 149 6.15 2.02 -9.22
C ALA A 149 7.28 3.00 -9.52
N VAL A 150 8.28 2.56 -10.29
CA VAL A 150 9.41 3.41 -10.70
C VAL A 150 8.93 4.55 -11.59
N ALA A 151 8.10 4.25 -12.60
CA ALA A 151 7.50 5.25 -13.48
C ALA A 151 6.59 6.25 -12.75
N GLY A 152 5.94 5.82 -11.66
CA GLY A 152 5.12 6.67 -10.79
C GLY A 152 5.93 7.47 -9.75
N GLY A 153 7.26 7.36 -9.75
CA GLY A 153 8.16 8.13 -8.90
C GLY A 153 8.23 7.63 -7.45
N ALA A 154 8.12 6.33 -7.22
CA ALA A 154 8.39 5.76 -5.89
C ALA A 154 9.87 5.97 -5.50
N ASP A 155 10.12 6.31 -4.22
CA ASP A 155 11.48 6.47 -3.70
C ASP A 155 12.14 5.12 -3.44
N THR A 156 11.34 4.13 -3.01
CA THR A 156 11.77 2.74 -2.84
C THR A 156 10.70 1.79 -3.37
N VAL A 157 11.12 0.59 -3.80
CA VAL A 157 10.20 -0.45 -4.29
C VAL A 157 10.46 -1.76 -3.57
N THR A 158 9.43 -2.28 -2.92
CA THR A 158 9.46 -3.58 -2.24
C THR A 158 8.67 -4.61 -3.05
N LEU A 159 9.35 -5.66 -3.49
CA LEU A 159 8.75 -6.79 -4.21
C LEU A 159 8.81 -8.07 -3.38
N PHE A 160 7.81 -8.92 -3.52
CA PHE A 160 7.81 -10.26 -2.95
C PHE A 160 8.27 -11.31 -3.97
N PRO A 161 9.02 -12.33 -3.56
CA PRO A 161 9.34 -13.47 -4.39
C PRO A 161 8.07 -14.15 -4.94
N HIS A 162 8.15 -14.63 -6.18
CA HIS A 162 7.00 -15.24 -6.86
C HIS A 162 6.42 -16.45 -6.10
N THR A 163 7.24 -17.15 -5.32
CA THR A 163 6.85 -18.29 -4.47
C THR A 163 6.28 -17.89 -3.12
N GLN A 164 6.21 -16.57 -2.80
CA GLN A 164 5.87 -16.05 -1.46
C GLN A 164 4.58 -16.61 -0.87
N ILE A 165 3.60 -16.94 -1.70
CA ILE A 165 2.30 -17.47 -1.25
C ILE A 165 2.40 -18.97 -0.95
N VAL A 166 3.17 -19.73 -1.73
CA VAL A 166 3.18 -21.20 -1.67
C VAL A 166 4.32 -21.77 -0.84
N SER A 167 5.45 -21.07 -0.70
CA SER A 167 6.62 -21.60 0.01
C SER A 167 7.44 -20.51 0.69
N ALA A 168 8.39 -20.90 1.53
CA ALA A 168 9.46 -20.02 1.97
C ALA A 168 10.38 -19.74 0.79
N PRO A 169 10.70 -18.48 0.48
CA PRO A 169 11.50 -18.13 -0.68
C PRO A 169 12.94 -18.65 -0.57
N SER A 170 13.41 -19.28 -1.64
CA SER A 170 14.80 -19.72 -1.79
C SER A 170 15.76 -18.53 -2.03
N SER A 171 17.06 -18.79 -2.04
CA SER A 171 18.06 -17.78 -2.43
C SER A 171 17.92 -17.38 -3.92
N SER A 172 17.53 -18.34 -4.77
CA SER A 172 17.25 -18.10 -6.19
C SER A 172 16.07 -17.15 -6.39
N ASP A 173 14.95 -17.39 -5.67
CA ASP A 173 13.77 -16.55 -5.75
C ASP A 173 14.08 -15.09 -5.34
N ARG A 174 14.83 -14.92 -4.27
CA ARG A 174 15.30 -13.60 -3.82
C ARG A 174 16.22 -12.93 -4.82
N ARG A 175 17.06 -13.71 -5.52
CA ARG A 175 17.93 -13.18 -6.58
C ARG A 175 17.12 -12.68 -7.78
N ILE A 176 16.11 -13.44 -8.21
CA ILE A 176 15.23 -13.08 -9.34
C ILE A 176 14.54 -11.73 -9.05
N ILE A 177 13.96 -11.57 -7.88
CA ILE A 177 13.26 -10.33 -7.50
C ILE A 177 14.19 -9.12 -7.49
N ARG A 178 15.42 -9.26 -7.02
CA ARG A 178 16.42 -8.17 -7.12
C ARG A 178 16.79 -7.87 -8.56
N ASN A 179 16.90 -8.90 -9.40
CA ASN A 179 17.28 -8.71 -10.79
C ASN A 179 16.19 -8.02 -11.61
N ILE A 180 14.91 -8.14 -11.27
CA ILE A 180 13.83 -7.33 -11.87
C ILE A 180 14.16 -5.83 -11.73
N GLN A 181 14.52 -5.39 -10.51
CA GLN A 181 14.88 -4.00 -10.27
C GLN A 181 16.17 -3.60 -11.00
N ASN A 182 17.17 -4.49 -11.03
CA ASN A 182 18.43 -4.25 -11.72
C ASN A 182 18.24 -4.09 -13.24
N VAL A 183 17.40 -4.93 -13.87
CA VAL A 183 17.05 -4.82 -15.30
C VAL A 183 16.40 -3.48 -15.58
N LEU A 184 15.44 -3.06 -14.77
CA LEU A 184 14.77 -1.76 -14.94
C LEU A 184 15.76 -0.59 -14.78
N LYS A 185 16.73 -0.69 -13.88
CA LYS A 185 17.70 0.36 -13.63
C LYS A 185 18.80 0.41 -14.70
N HIS A 186 19.37 -0.75 -15.05
CA HIS A 186 20.63 -0.82 -15.81
C HIS A 186 20.46 -1.19 -17.29
N GLU A 187 19.33 -1.82 -17.67
CA GLU A 187 19.07 -2.24 -19.04
C GLU A 187 17.94 -1.41 -19.70
N SER A 188 16.86 -1.11 -18.96
CA SER A 188 15.77 -0.27 -19.49
C SER A 188 15.94 1.22 -19.23
N PHE A 189 16.94 1.62 -18.43
CA PHE A 189 17.30 3.02 -18.14
C PHE A 189 16.15 3.92 -17.69
N ILE A 190 15.09 3.34 -17.12
CA ILE A 190 13.88 4.09 -16.73
C ILE A 190 14.17 5.18 -15.70
N ALA A 191 15.23 5.00 -14.89
CA ALA A 191 15.65 5.97 -13.87
C ALA A 191 16.35 7.21 -14.46
N ASN A 192 16.65 7.24 -15.76
CA ASN A 192 17.31 8.38 -16.42
C ASN A 192 16.33 9.52 -16.73
N VAL A 193 15.04 9.30 -16.58
CA VAL A 193 14.00 10.29 -16.87
C VAL A 193 13.21 10.56 -15.59
N ALA A 194 13.11 11.83 -15.21
CA ALA A 194 12.21 12.26 -14.17
C ALA A 194 10.78 12.28 -14.72
N ASP A 195 9.84 11.70 -13.96
CA ASP A 195 8.43 11.63 -14.31
C ASP A 195 8.14 11.18 -15.76
N PRO A 196 8.53 9.94 -16.14
CA PRO A 196 8.40 9.47 -17.51
C PRO A 196 6.97 9.40 -18.03
N ALA A 197 5.97 9.46 -17.14
CA ALA A 197 4.54 9.48 -17.47
C ALA A 197 3.96 10.91 -17.55
N GLY A 198 4.77 11.92 -17.24
CA GLY A 198 4.36 13.33 -17.28
C GLY A 198 3.92 13.78 -18.67
N GLY A 199 2.83 14.55 -18.75
CA GLY A 199 2.24 15.02 -20.00
C GLY A 199 1.37 13.98 -20.74
N SER A 200 1.26 12.75 -20.26
CA SER A 200 0.29 11.79 -20.77
C SER A 200 -1.12 12.20 -20.35
N PHE A 201 -1.99 12.56 -21.33
CA PHE A 201 -3.37 12.97 -21.05
C PHE A 201 -4.13 11.98 -20.16
N TYR A 202 -3.95 10.70 -20.40
CA TYR A 202 -4.61 9.66 -19.62
C TYR A 202 -4.11 9.63 -18.17
N VAL A 203 -2.79 9.68 -17.98
CA VAL A 203 -2.17 9.64 -16.63
C VAL A 203 -2.49 10.90 -15.84
N GLU A 204 -2.41 12.07 -16.47
CA GLU A 204 -2.73 13.35 -15.82
C GLU A 204 -4.19 13.37 -15.36
N ASN A 205 -5.13 13.06 -16.26
CA ASN A 205 -6.55 12.99 -15.93
C ASN A 205 -6.86 11.96 -14.85
N LEU A 206 -6.23 10.78 -14.90
CA LEU A 206 -6.41 9.74 -13.89
C LEU A 206 -5.85 10.16 -12.53
N THR A 207 -4.72 10.87 -12.53
CA THR A 207 -4.11 11.45 -11.32
C THR A 207 -5.05 12.44 -10.65
N ASP A 208 -5.64 13.35 -11.42
CA ASP A 208 -6.59 14.35 -10.93
C ASP A 208 -7.87 13.69 -10.38
N ILE A 209 -8.43 12.71 -11.12
CA ILE A 209 -9.60 11.95 -10.65
C ILE A 209 -9.30 11.22 -9.33
N PHE A 210 -8.13 10.58 -9.22
CA PHE A 210 -7.75 9.89 -7.99
C PHE A 210 -7.57 10.87 -6.83
N ALA A 211 -6.88 11.99 -7.05
CA ALA A 211 -6.69 13.02 -6.03
C ALA A 211 -8.05 13.56 -5.56
N GLN A 212 -8.95 13.89 -6.48
CA GLN A 212 -10.26 14.48 -6.19
C GLN A 212 -11.16 13.53 -5.38
N LYS A 213 -11.35 12.30 -5.90
CA LYS A 213 -12.19 11.31 -5.23
C LYS A 213 -11.63 10.87 -3.88
N SER A 214 -10.32 10.76 -3.76
CA SER A 214 -9.69 10.42 -2.50
C SER A 214 -9.82 11.56 -1.49
N TRP A 215 -9.76 12.80 -1.95
CA TRP A 215 -9.96 13.97 -1.10
C TRP A 215 -11.38 14.03 -0.53
N GLU A 216 -12.39 13.69 -1.33
CA GLU A 216 -13.77 13.60 -0.87
C GLU A 216 -13.94 12.54 0.24
N ILE A 217 -13.33 11.36 0.07
CA ILE A 217 -13.35 10.30 1.09
C ILE A 217 -12.60 10.76 2.35
N PHE A 218 -11.44 11.39 2.20
CA PHE A 218 -10.67 11.95 3.31
C PHE A 218 -11.49 12.97 4.10
N GLN A 219 -12.14 13.93 3.42
CA GLN A 219 -13.00 14.91 4.07
C GLN A 219 -14.16 14.25 4.84
N LEU A 220 -14.76 13.19 4.28
CA LEU A 220 -15.80 12.44 4.96
C LEU A 220 -15.29 11.78 6.25
N ILE A 221 -14.09 11.18 6.23
CA ILE A 221 -13.45 10.57 7.40
C ILE A 221 -13.17 11.65 8.46
N GLU A 222 -12.59 12.78 8.06
CA GLU A 222 -12.24 13.87 8.96
C GLU A 222 -13.49 14.53 9.59
N SER A 223 -14.55 14.74 8.81
CA SER A 223 -15.81 15.31 9.32
C SER A 223 -16.48 14.46 10.41
N LYS A 224 -16.17 13.15 10.43
CA LYS A 224 -16.65 12.20 11.43
C LYS A 224 -15.68 11.98 12.58
N GLY A 225 -14.62 12.77 12.67
CA GLY A 225 -13.67 12.80 13.79
C GLY A 225 -12.37 12.02 13.56
N GLY A 226 -12.00 11.76 12.29
CA GLY A 226 -10.71 11.18 11.90
C GLY A 226 -10.71 9.67 11.77
N PHE A 227 -9.59 9.14 11.28
CA PHE A 227 -9.45 7.73 10.91
C PHE A 227 -9.61 6.78 12.10
N SER A 228 -8.92 7.06 13.20
CA SER A 228 -8.94 6.22 14.41
C SER A 228 -10.34 6.07 14.99
N LYS A 229 -11.09 7.19 15.05
CA LYS A 229 -12.47 7.17 15.56
C LYS A 229 -13.39 6.36 14.64
N GLN A 230 -13.24 6.49 13.33
CA GLN A 230 -14.01 5.74 12.35
C GLN A 230 -13.62 4.25 12.33
N LEU A 231 -12.35 3.92 12.59
CA LEU A 231 -11.88 2.54 12.74
C LEU A 231 -12.53 1.87 13.95
N LEU A 232 -12.52 2.53 15.12
CA LEU A 232 -13.16 2.04 16.35
C LEU A 232 -14.69 1.94 16.24
N ALA A 233 -15.31 2.83 15.47
CA ALA A 233 -16.75 2.79 15.20
C ALA A 233 -17.16 1.71 14.20
N GLY A 234 -16.21 1.02 13.55
CA GLY A 234 -16.48 -0.02 12.57
C GLY A 234 -16.72 0.46 11.13
N SER A 235 -16.87 1.76 10.88
CA SER A 235 -17.21 2.29 9.56
C SER A 235 -16.10 2.08 8.52
N ILE A 236 -14.83 2.03 8.94
CA ILE A 236 -13.73 1.65 8.05
C ILE A 236 -13.86 0.19 7.60
N TYR A 237 -14.23 -0.72 8.51
CA TYR A 237 -14.48 -2.13 8.19
C TYR A 237 -15.63 -2.30 7.20
N GLU A 238 -16.73 -1.55 7.36
CA GLU A 238 -17.85 -1.57 6.42
C GLU A 238 -17.42 -1.13 5.02
N MET A 239 -16.55 -0.11 4.93
CA MET A 239 -15.99 0.34 3.64
C MET A 239 -15.14 -0.75 2.98
N VAL A 240 -14.29 -1.43 3.77
CA VAL A 240 -13.44 -2.54 3.30
C VAL A 240 -14.31 -3.70 2.84
N GLU A 241 -15.29 -4.12 3.63
CA GLU A 241 -16.19 -5.23 3.30
C GLU A 241 -17.00 -4.97 2.03
N LYS A 242 -17.52 -3.75 1.87
CA LYS A 242 -18.24 -3.35 0.65
C LYS A 242 -17.33 -3.43 -0.58
N ALA A 243 -16.11 -2.93 -0.48
CA ALA A 243 -15.15 -2.97 -1.57
C ALA A 243 -14.75 -4.41 -1.91
N TRP A 244 -14.55 -5.25 -0.90
CA TRP A 244 -14.27 -6.67 -1.06
C TRP A 244 -15.40 -7.40 -1.83
N LYS A 245 -16.66 -7.19 -1.45
CA LYS A 245 -17.81 -7.81 -2.13
C LYS A 245 -17.84 -7.48 -3.63
N VAL A 246 -17.53 -6.22 -3.98
CA VAL A 246 -17.45 -5.79 -5.39
C VAL A 246 -16.30 -6.51 -6.11
N ARG A 247 -15.11 -6.54 -5.48
CA ARG A 247 -13.94 -7.19 -6.06
C ARG A 247 -14.17 -8.70 -6.23
N LYS A 248 -14.69 -9.37 -5.20
CA LYS A 248 -15.02 -10.79 -5.26
C LYS A 248 -15.98 -11.08 -6.42
N ASN A 249 -17.06 -10.34 -6.53
CA ASN A 249 -18.00 -10.50 -7.64
C ASN A 249 -17.34 -10.32 -9.02
N ASN A 250 -16.41 -9.38 -9.18
CA ASN A 250 -15.69 -9.19 -10.44
C ASN A 250 -14.78 -10.38 -10.78
N LEU A 251 -14.12 -10.97 -9.78
CA LEU A 251 -13.30 -12.17 -9.96
C LEU A 251 -14.16 -13.40 -10.28
N ASP A 252 -15.24 -13.62 -9.52
CA ASP A 252 -16.16 -14.76 -9.68
C ASP A 252 -16.86 -14.74 -11.05
N THR A 253 -17.24 -13.56 -11.52
CA THR A 253 -17.85 -13.36 -12.83
C THR A 253 -16.82 -13.25 -13.96
N ARG A 254 -15.52 -13.38 -13.68
CA ARG A 254 -14.42 -13.20 -14.64
C ARG A 254 -14.41 -11.83 -15.34
N ARG A 255 -15.03 -10.83 -14.75
CA ARG A 255 -14.93 -9.44 -15.21
C ARG A 255 -13.50 -8.93 -15.06
N ASP A 256 -12.85 -9.33 -13.93
CA ASP A 256 -11.43 -9.16 -13.73
C ASP A 256 -10.75 -10.52 -13.99
N SER A 257 -9.98 -10.62 -15.08
CA SER A 257 -9.27 -11.85 -15.42
C SER A 257 -7.93 -11.95 -14.69
N VAL A 258 -7.57 -13.18 -14.30
CA VAL A 258 -6.27 -13.50 -13.68
C VAL A 258 -5.57 -14.52 -14.55
N THR A 259 -4.49 -14.10 -15.23
CA THR A 259 -3.68 -14.98 -16.11
C THR A 259 -3.08 -16.12 -15.28
N GLY A 260 -3.15 -17.34 -15.82
CA GLY A 260 -2.72 -18.55 -15.12
C GLY A 260 -3.76 -19.09 -14.12
N VAL A 261 -4.91 -18.40 -13.95
CA VAL A 261 -5.99 -18.82 -13.03
C VAL A 261 -7.32 -18.91 -13.78
N SER A 262 -7.96 -17.76 -14.07
CA SER A 262 -9.23 -17.69 -14.79
C SER A 262 -9.05 -17.59 -16.31
N SER A 263 -7.87 -17.15 -16.77
CA SER A 263 -7.47 -17.03 -18.17
C SER A 263 -6.14 -17.72 -18.39
N PHE A 264 -6.04 -18.51 -19.44
CA PHE A 264 -4.84 -19.26 -19.81
C PHE A 264 -4.24 -20.11 -18.65
N PRO A 265 -5.06 -20.96 -17.97
CA PRO A 265 -4.57 -21.81 -16.88
C PRO A 265 -3.62 -22.89 -17.39
N ASP A 266 -2.67 -23.30 -16.55
CA ASP A 266 -1.91 -24.52 -16.77
C ASP A 266 -2.80 -25.74 -16.46
N LEU A 267 -3.14 -26.49 -17.50
CA LEU A 267 -4.04 -27.66 -17.39
C LEU A 267 -3.38 -28.88 -16.73
N TYR A 268 -2.06 -28.87 -16.56
CA TYR A 268 -1.30 -29.96 -15.95
C TYR A 268 -0.95 -29.69 -14.49
N GLU A 269 -1.38 -28.57 -13.96
CA GLU A 269 -1.12 -28.19 -12.58
C GLU A 269 -1.94 -29.04 -11.60
N ASN A 270 -1.29 -29.56 -10.55
CA ASN A 270 -1.98 -30.31 -9.50
C ASN A 270 -2.64 -29.36 -8.49
N LEU A 271 -3.91 -29.07 -8.70
CA LEU A 271 -4.68 -28.12 -7.92
C LEU A 271 -4.81 -28.53 -6.45
N GLU A 272 -5.11 -29.80 -6.14
CA GLU A 272 -5.27 -30.28 -4.76
C GLU A 272 -4.01 -30.04 -3.93
N LYS A 273 -2.84 -30.28 -4.54
CA LYS A 273 -1.56 -30.04 -3.87
C LYS A 273 -1.33 -28.55 -3.60
N ILE A 274 -1.72 -27.67 -4.51
CA ILE A 274 -1.56 -26.23 -4.39
C ILE A 274 -2.49 -25.70 -3.31
N GLU A 275 -3.76 -26.07 -3.35
CA GLU A 275 -4.76 -25.66 -2.36
C GLU A 275 -4.34 -26.08 -0.95
N ALA A 276 -3.88 -27.31 -0.76
CA ALA A 276 -3.39 -27.78 0.54
C ALA A 276 -2.18 -26.97 1.06
N VAL A 277 -1.26 -26.57 0.19
CA VAL A 277 -0.09 -25.76 0.56
C VAL A 277 -0.51 -24.33 0.92
N VAL A 278 -1.36 -23.73 0.11
CA VAL A 278 -1.89 -22.37 0.35
C VAL A 278 -2.67 -22.35 1.66
N GLU A 279 -3.60 -23.27 1.86
CA GLU A 279 -4.40 -23.38 3.08
C GLU A 279 -3.55 -23.54 4.34
N LYS A 280 -2.53 -24.42 4.29
CA LYS A 280 -1.60 -24.59 5.41
C LYS A 280 -0.87 -23.30 5.75
N LYS A 281 -0.44 -22.55 4.75
CA LYS A 281 0.26 -21.27 4.95
C LYS A 281 -0.65 -20.22 5.52
N LEU A 282 -1.89 -20.17 5.08
CA LEU A 282 -2.92 -19.25 5.60
C LEU A 282 -3.25 -19.55 7.05
N LYS A 283 -3.50 -20.82 7.40
CA LYS A 283 -3.69 -21.25 8.79
C LYS A 283 -2.50 -20.89 9.69
N SER A 284 -1.28 -20.91 9.16
CA SER A 284 -0.10 -20.49 9.90
C SER A 284 -0.03 -18.97 10.10
N GLN A 285 -0.49 -18.18 9.14
CA GLN A 285 -0.56 -16.72 9.25
C GLN A 285 -1.72 -16.26 10.15
N ASN A 286 -2.86 -16.93 10.12
CA ASN A 286 -4.00 -16.65 11.01
C ASN A 286 -3.69 -16.88 12.48
N LYS A 287 -2.76 -17.77 12.81
CA LYS A 287 -2.25 -17.91 14.19
C LYS A 287 -1.50 -16.67 14.69
N THR A 288 -1.14 -15.75 13.81
CA THR A 288 -0.49 -14.47 14.15
C THR A 288 -1.46 -13.30 14.33
N GLY A 289 -2.78 -13.51 14.21
CA GLY A 289 -3.79 -12.66 14.82
C GLY A 289 -4.18 -11.37 14.09
N LEU A 290 -4.22 -11.37 12.77
CA LEU A 290 -4.83 -10.29 12.01
C LEU A 290 -6.14 -10.79 11.38
N GLY A 291 -7.28 -10.40 11.96
CA GLY A 291 -8.63 -10.86 11.60
C GLY A 291 -9.16 -10.43 10.23
N PHE A 292 -8.30 -9.95 9.32
CA PHE A 292 -8.66 -9.65 7.93
C PHE A 292 -8.44 -10.82 6.96
N ASN A 293 -7.94 -11.96 7.46
CA ASN A 293 -7.55 -13.07 6.61
C ASN A 293 -8.73 -13.88 6.04
N ASP A 294 -9.91 -13.75 6.63
CA ASP A 294 -11.11 -14.41 6.12
C ASP A 294 -11.70 -13.71 4.89
N LEU A 295 -11.26 -12.47 4.61
CA LEU A 295 -11.74 -11.68 3.46
C LEU A 295 -10.89 -11.88 2.19
N ALA A 296 -9.75 -12.54 2.28
CA ALA A 296 -8.78 -12.59 1.17
C ALA A 296 -8.81 -13.89 0.33
N LEU A 297 -9.70 -14.87 0.63
CA LEU A 297 -9.41 -16.25 0.22
C LEU A 297 -10.58 -17.14 -0.26
N ASP A 298 -11.76 -16.60 -0.44
CA ASP A 298 -12.81 -17.32 -1.18
C ASP A 298 -12.86 -16.93 -2.65
#